data_3541f3797fe744057d4da101f0eff727
#
_entry.id   3541f3797fe744057d4da101f0eff727
#
_cell.length_a   1.000
_cell.length_b   1.000
_cell.length_c   1.000
_cell.angle_alpha   90.00
_cell.angle_beta   90.00
_cell.angle_gamma   90.00
#
_symmetry.space_group_name_H-M   'P 1'
#
loop_
_entity.id
_entity.type
_entity.pdbx_description
1 polymer ?
#
loop_
_entity_poly.entity_id
_entity_poly.type
_entity_poly.pdbx_seq_one_letter_code
_entity_poly.pdbx_strand_id
1 'polypeptide(L)'
;MTSQSYLRRTMALWFCIIVLVIATVGCAKPPQTGQPGGPAPAVVDVWHSLQGSEADALQGQVQAIMKSHPEVIIKLKYVPEQNFAAFSYQAEAGGEGPEIFLARREIIRQLYEQGSLTKAVYTDQEGFPAALASFRFGGVEYALPWLTDVPLLYFRTDTAGVPASLADLFSTKGGVSVVAADTATLSAWWNGQGGRLMNGGNPAMDDPSNVAFLQQLLTWKNSNVLRIDPTALTAFAGGQTQYVIAGASQASLLTQQNVPWGSMQLADLVSGQGKPLLGMTLGIANSEIKTTEGMKPAIQIVEKALLTPEVEGALLKAGRLLPANMGYYRTTEAQKGVFPQANEALSKALVLEGNAPEWKLIPLQDTAWNNALTGNATPQDALTSGQGQAVKIISAKGQS
;
A
#
# COMPACT_ATOMS: atom_id res chain seq x y z
N MET A 1 13.60 -12.16 -81.11
CA MET A 1 14.26 -11.05 -80.37
C MET A 1 13.53 -9.73 -80.63
N THR A 2 12.28 -9.51 -80.19
CA THR A 2 11.58 -8.21 -80.43
C THR A 2 10.42 -7.92 -79.42
N SER A 3 10.26 -8.65 -78.31
CA SER A 3 9.14 -8.42 -77.41
C SER A 3 9.54 -7.78 -76.05
N GLN A 4 10.79 -7.82 -75.65
CA GLN A 4 11.20 -7.29 -74.34
C GLN A 4 11.56 -5.81 -74.31
N SER A 5 11.82 -5.20 -75.47
CA SER A 5 12.19 -3.77 -75.52
C SER A 5 11.02 -2.79 -75.43
N TYR A 6 9.82 -3.20 -75.87
CA TYR A 6 8.64 -2.37 -75.80
C TYR A 6 8.04 -2.27 -74.38
N LEU A 7 8.13 -3.34 -73.57
CA LEU A 7 7.58 -3.34 -72.21
C LEU A 7 8.37 -2.45 -71.24
N ARG A 8 9.70 -2.33 -71.48
CA ARG A 8 10.54 -1.44 -70.64
C ARG A 8 10.37 0.05 -70.95
N ARG A 9 10.01 0.43 -72.16
CA ARG A 9 9.80 1.82 -72.54
C ARG A 9 8.42 2.32 -72.08
N THR A 10 7.39 1.52 -72.07
CA THR A 10 6.05 1.85 -71.59
C THR A 10 6.01 1.96 -70.03
N MET A 11 6.73 1.09 -69.31
CA MET A 11 6.83 1.20 -67.86
C MET A 11 7.61 2.44 -67.39
N ALA A 12 8.64 2.89 -68.12
CA ALA A 12 9.39 4.10 -67.79
C ALA A 12 8.53 5.37 -67.98
N LEU A 13 7.69 5.44 -69.01
CA LEU A 13 6.77 6.57 -69.21
C LEU A 13 5.65 6.66 -68.14
N TRP A 14 5.13 5.54 -67.70
CA TRP A 14 4.14 5.51 -66.66
C TRP A 14 4.72 5.90 -65.28
N PHE A 15 5.95 5.55 -65.00
CA PHE A 15 6.63 5.92 -63.77
C PHE A 15 6.96 7.43 -63.70
N CYS A 16 7.30 8.07 -64.83
CA CYS A 16 7.51 9.51 -64.89
C CYS A 16 6.21 10.31 -64.76
N ILE A 17 5.07 9.79 -65.24
CA ILE A 17 3.77 10.49 -65.11
C ILE A 17 3.24 10.38 -63.67
N ILE A 18 3.46 9.26 -62.98
CA ILE A 18 3.04 9.11 -61.54
C ILE A 18 3.90 10.01 -60.64
N VAL A 19 5.20 10.18 -60.91
CA VAL A 19 6.06 11.08 -60.12
C VAL A 19 5.72 12.55 -60.34
N LEU A 20 5.22 12.93 -61.53
CA LEU A 20 4.86 14.33 -61.82
C LEU A 20 3.51 14.74 -61.22
N VAL A 21 2.60 13.76 -61.02
CA VAL A 21 1.27 14.06 -60.37
C VAL A 21 1.40 14.19 -58.85
N ILE A 22 2.41 13.54 -58.21
CA ILE A 22 2.64 13.68 -56.77
C ILE A 22 3.29 15.01 -56.40
N ALA A 23 3.95 15.70 -57.34
CA ALA A 23 4.61 16.98 -57.11
C ALA A 23 3.67 18.21 -57.11
N THR A 24 2.38 18.06 -57.49
CA THR A 24 1.40 19.14 -57.52
C THR A 24 0.32 19.10 -56.42
N VAL A 25 0.38 18.15 -55.50
CA VAL A 25 -0.40 18.24 -54.25
C VAL A 25 0.36 19.23 -53.38
N GLY A 26 0.14 20.52 -53.63
CA GLY A 26 0.65 21.61 -52.80
C GLY A 26 0.28 21.38 -51.35
N CYS A 27 1.22 21.72 -50.48
CA CYS A 27 1.01 21.84 -49.03
C CYS A 27 -0.22 22.68 -48.76
N ALA A 28 -1.41 22.10 -48.79
CA ALA A 28 -2.55 22.67 -48.08
C ALA A 28 -2.24 22.50 -46.60
N LYS A 29 -1.77 23.57 -45.96
CA LYS A 29 -1.75 23.67 -44.50
C LYS A 29 -3.10 23.23 -44.01
N PRO A 30 -3.19 22.18 -43.11
CA PRO A 30 -4.49 21.88 -42.51
C PRO A 30 -5.01 23.15 -41.85
N PRO A 31 -6.32 23.42 -41.92
CA PRO A 31 -6.87 24.59 -41.25
C PRO A 31 -6.44 24.52 -39.79
N GLN A 32 -5.62 25.48 -39.40
CA GLN A 32 -5.38 25.75 -37.98
C GLN A 32 -6.71 26.26 -37.45
N THR A 33 -7.54 25.41 -36.90
CA THR A 33 -8.56 25.81 -35.95
C THR A 33 -7.79 26.36 -34.75
N GLY A 34 -7.45 27.64 -34.85
CA GLY A 34 -6.72 28.38 -33.85
C GLY A 34 -7.56 28.52 -32.60
N GLN A 35 -7.27 27.74 -31.60
CA GLN A 35 -7.36 28.22 -30.23
C GLN A 35 -6.02 28.89 -29.92
N PRO A 36 -6.03 30.06 -29.24
CA PRO A 36 -4.81 30.75 -28.86
C PRO A 36 -3.99 29.83 -27.98
N GLY A 37 -2.73 29.59 -28.37
CA GLY A 37 -1.87 28.60 -27.79
C GLY A 37 -1.58 28.84 -26.31
N GLY A 38 -2.25 28.04 -25.47
CA GLY A 38 -1.73 27.73 -24.15
C GLY A 38 -0.48 26.81 -24.29
N PRO A 39 0.38 26.75 -23.28
CA PRO A 39 1.49 25.81 -23.26
C PRO A 39 0.97 24.38 -23.47
N ALA A 40 1.74 23.54 -24.20
CA ALA A 40 1.40 22.15 -24.37
C ALA A 40 1.24 21.46 -23.00
N PRO A 41 0.27 20.53 -22.85
CA PRO A 41 0.08 19.83 -21.59
C PRO A 41 1.37 19.10 -21.15
N ALA A 42 1.68 19.14 -19.86
CA ALA A 42 2.78 18.38 -19.29
C ALA A 42 2.42 16.90 -19.23
N VAL A 43 3.34 16.02 -19.63
CA VAL A 43 3.14 14.57 -19.54
C VAL A 43 3.74 14.09 -18.22
N VAL A 44 2.92 13.39 -17.41
CA VAL A 44 3.31 12.78 -16.13
C VAL A 44 3.16 11.28 -16.26
N ASP A 45 4.28 10.56 -16.29
CA ASP A 45 4.30 9.10 -16.27
C ASP A 45 4.17 8.61 -14.84
N VAL A 46 3.17 7.74 -14.59
CA VAL A 46 2.83 7.20 -13.27
C VAL A 46 2.94 5.69 -13.31
N TRP A 47 3.84 5.13 -12.53
CA TRP A 47 4.00 3.67 -12.42
C TRP A 47 3.32 3.15 -11.16
N HIS A 48 2.59 2.05 -11.29
CA HIS A 48 1.83 1.45 -10.19
C HIS A 48 1.89 -0.08 -10.22
N SER A 49 1.62 -0.70 -9.06
CA SER A 49 1.50 -2.15 -8.90
C SER A 49 0.06 -2.64 -8.64
N LEU A 50 -0.94 -1.75 -8.73
CA LEU A 50 -2.35 -2.10 -8.55
C LEU A 50 -2.82 -3.05 -9.66
N GLN A 51 -3.72 -3.98 -9.33
CA GLN A 51 -4.22 -5.01 -10.24
C GLN A 51 -5.77 -5.10 -10.22
N GLY A 52 -6.33 -5.70 -11.26
CA GLY A 52 -7.78 -5.96 -11.33
C GLY A 52 -8.61 -4.69 -11.14
N SER A 53 -9.63 -4.78 -10.30
CA SER A 53 -10.56 -3.68 -10.04
C SER A 53 -9.90 -2.40 -9.51
N GLU A 54 -8.80 -2.51 -8.78
CA GLU A 54 -8.04 -1.33 -8.30
C GLU A 54 -7.38 -0.59 -9.46
N ALA A 55 -6.77 -1.33 -10.41
CA ALA A 55 -6.16 -0.73 -11.59
C ALA A 55 -7.22 -0.09 -12.50
N ASP A 56 -8.38 -0.74 -12.68
CA ASP A 56 -9.50 -0.20 -13.45
C ASP A 56 -10.05 1.08 -12.80
N ALA A 57 -10.19 1.10 -11.47
CA ALA A 57 -10.62 2.28 -10.73
C ALA A 57 -9.59 3.43 -10.87
N LEU A 58 -8.29 3.15 -10.73
CA LEU A 58 -7.24 4.15 -10.94
C LEU A 58 -7.30 4.72 -12.35
N GLN A 59 -7.44 3.87 -13.38
CA GLN A 59 -7.56 4.30 -14.78
C GLN A 59 -8.76 5.22 -14.98
N GLY A 60 -9.91 4.89 -14.39
CA GLY A 60 -11.12 5.73 -14.44
C GLY A 60 -10.92 7.08 -13.75
N GLN A 61 -10.28 7.11 -12.59
CA GLN A 61 -9.99 8.35 -11.86
C GLN A 61 -8.97 9.22 -12.61
N VAL A 62 -7.93 8.63 -13.19
CA VAL A 62 -6.95 9.38 -14.00
C VAL A 62 -7.60 10.04 -15.22
N GLN A 63 -8.55 9.38 -15.88
CA GLN A 63 -9.32 9.99 -16.97
C GLN A 63 -10.16 11.20 -16.48
N ALA A 64 -10.77 11.08 -15.29
CA ALA A 64 -11.52 12.18 -14.69
C ALA A 64 -10.59 13.36 -14.30
N ILE A 65 -9.40 13.06 -13.76
CA ILE A 65 -8.38 14.08 -13.43
C ILE A 65 -7.95 14.83 -14.70
N MET A 66 -7.59 14.11 -15.78
CA MET A 66 -7.20 14.77 -17.04
C MET A 66 -8.32 15.61 -17.66
N LYS A 67 -9.59 15.24 -17.44
CA LYS A 67 -10.72 16.04 -17.89
C LYS A 67 -10.86 17.35 -17.10
N SER A 68 -10.60 17.34 -15.80
CA SER A 68 -10.66 18.53 -14.94
C SER A 68 -9.37 19.36 -14.99
N HIS A 69 -8.25 18.74 -15.38
CA HIS A 69 -6.92 19.33 -15.48
C HIS A 69 -6.32 19.12 -16.88
N PRO A 70 -6.82 19.84 -17.90
CA PRO A 70 -6.36 19.64 -19.29
C PRO A 70 -4.90 20.07 -19.51
N GLU A 71 -4.28 20.74 -18.55
CA GLU A 71 -2.86 21.10 -18.53
C GLU A 71 -1.92 19.92 -18.23
N VAL A 72 -2.45 18.73 -17.84
CA VAL A 72 -1.67 17.53 -17.61
C VAL A 72 -2.18 16.34 -18.42
N ILE A 73 -1.26 15.52 -18.90
CA ILE A 73 -1.53 14.20 -19.50
C ILE A 73 -0.88 13.15 -18.59
N ILE A 74 -1.69 12.30 -18.00
CA ILE A 74 -1.23 11.23 -17.09
C ILE A 74 -1.16 9.92 -17.86
N LYS A 75 0.01 9.27 -17.85
CA LYS A 75 0.21 7.95 -18.44
C LYS A 75 0.45 6.94 -17.34
N LEU A 76 -0.44 5.95 -17.22
CA LEU A 76 -0.31 4.85 -16.27
C LEU A 76 0.50 3.71 -16.89
N LYS A 77 1.42 3.15 -16.09
CA LYS A 77 2.16 1.93 -16.41
C LYS A 77 2.10 0.96 -15.24
N TYR A 78 1.55 -0.21 -15.50
CA TYR A 78 1.60 -1.31 -14.54
C TYR A 78 3.02 -1.91 -14.50
N VAL A 79 3.56 -2.09 -13.29
CA VAL A 79 4.81 -2.80 -13.02
C VAL A 79 4.54 -3.83 -11.92
N PRO A 80 4.84 -5.12 -12.16
CA PRO A 80 4.66 -6.16 -11.14
C PRO A 80 5.45 -5.84 -9.87
N GLU A 81 4.82 -6.04 -8.72
CA GLU A 81 5.37 -5.68 -7.42
C GLU A 81 6.74 -6.31 -7.15
N GLN A 82 6.91 -7.59 -7.51
CA GLN A 82 8.15 -8.35 -7.30
C GLN A 82 9.36 -7.73 -8.00
N ASN A 83 9.13 -7.04 -9.12
CA ASN A 83 10.18 -6.45 -9.95
C ASN A 83 10.21 -4.93 -9.87
N PHE A 84 9.31 -4.32 -9.08
CA PHE A 84 9.05 -2.89 -9.15
C PHE A 84 10.32 -2.06 -8.91
N ALA A 85 11.01 -2.27 -7.78
CA ALA A 85 12.20 -1.50 -7.43
C ALA A 85 13.36 -1.73 -8.41
N ALA A 86 13.60 -2.99 -8.82
CA ALA A 86 14.68 -3.31 -9.75
C ALA A 86 14.42 -2.72 -11.15
N PHE A 87 13.19 -2.84 -11.64
CA PHE A 87 12.79 -2.31 -12.94
C PHE A 87 12.83 -0.77 -12.96
N SER A 88 12.38 -0.12 -11.88
CA SER A 88 12.44 1.33 -11.72
C SER A 88 13.88 1.83 -11.74
N TYR A 89 14.77 1.21 -10.97
CA TYR A 89 16.19 1.57 -10.94
C TYR A 89 16.85 1.46 -12.32
N GLN A 90 16.57 0.38 -13.06
CA GLN A 90 17.11 0.20 -14.42
C GLN A 90 16.60 1.25 -15.41
N ALA A 91 15.30 1.57 -15.35
CA ALA A 91 14.70 2.56 -16.21
C ALA A 91 15.22 3.98 -15.90
N GLU A 92 15.37 4.32 -14.64
CA GLU A 92 15.94 5.60 -14.21
C GLU A 92 17.41 5.75 -14.66
N ALA A 93 18.20 4.69 -14.57
CA ALA A 93 19.58 4.68 -15.09
C ALA A 93 19.63 4.93 -16.61
N GLY A 94 18.58 4.57 -17.35
CA GLY A 94 18.37 4.89 -18.77
C GLY A 94 17.73 6.23 -19.05
N GLY A 95 17.35 6.98 -18.02
CA GLY A 95 16.61 8.25 -18.16
C GLY A 95 15.12 8.08 -18.50
N GLU A 96 14.54 6.87 -18.37
CA GLU A 96 13.19 6.51 -18.79
C GLU A 96 12.24 6.16 -17.61
N GLY A 97 12.59 6.52 -16.39
CA GLY A 97 11.74 6.34 -15.22
C GLY A 97 10.48 7.23 -15.25
N PRO A 98 9.50 6.97 -14.36
CA PRO A 98 8.30 7.80 -14.21
C PRO A 98 8.60 9.08 -13.44
N GLU A 99 7.67 10.03 -13.44
CA GLU A 99 7.62 11.14 -12.50
C GLU A 99 7.10 10.69 -11.13
N ILE A 100 6.11 9.77 -11.12
CA ILE A 100 5.41 9.33 -9.90
C ILE A 100 5.41 7.81 -9.78
N PHE A 101 5.74 7.33 -8.57
CA PHE A 101 5.59 5.93 -8.16
C PHE A 101 4.38 5.79 -7.22
N LEU A 102 3.46 4.88 -7.52
CA LEU A 102 2.39 4.43 -6.64
C LEU A 102 2.74 3.02 -6.16
N ALA A 103 3.28 2.90 -4.96
CA ALA A 103 3.86 1.65 -4.50
C ALA A 103 3.70 1.44 -3.00
N ARG A 104 3.89 0.20 -2.56
CA ARG A 104 3.92 -0.14 -1.14
C ARG A 104 5.11 0.49 -0.43
N ARG A 105 4.95 0.73 0.86
CA ARG A 105 6.00 1.25 1.75
C ARG A 105 7.34 0.52 1.59
N GLU A 106 7.32 -0.81 1.51
CA GLU A 106 8.53 -1.63 1.38
C GLU A 106 9.29 -1.33 0.08
N ILE A 107 8.56 -1.12 -1.02
CA ILE A 107 9.13 -0.74 -2.32
C ILE A 107 9.66 0.69 -2.26
N ILE A 108 8.89 1.62 -1.70
CA ILE A 108 9.31 3.02 -1.55
C ILE A 108 10.60 3.11 -0.71
N ARG A 109 10.72 2.31 0.35
CA ARG A 109 11.96 2.23 1.12
C ARG A 109 13.13 1.71 0.26
N GLN A 110 12.92 0.69 -0.57
CA GLN A 110 13.96 0.19 -1.49
C GLN A 110 14.38 1.27 -2.49
N LEU A 111 13.44 1.99 -3.09
CA LEU A 111 13.71 3.09 -4.00
C LEU A 111 14.48 4.23 -3.29
N TYR A 112 14.12 4.53 -2.04
CA TYR A 112 14.87 5.49 -1.21
C TYR A 112 16.32 5.02 -0.96
N GLU A 113 16.51 3.77 -0.54
CA GLU A 113 17.83 3.18 -0.29
C GLU A 113 18.70 3.13 -1.57
N GLN A 114 18.10 3.12 -2.75
CA GLN A 114 18.76 3.17 -4.06
C GLN A 114 19.05 4.62 -4.54
N GLY A 115 18.54 5.65 -3.84
CA GLY A 115 18.68 7.03 -4.25
C GLY A 115 17.76 7.44 -5.43
N SER A 116 16.73 6.65 -5.71
CA SER A 116 15.76 6.89 -6.80
C SER A 116 14.69 7.92 -6.46
N LEU A 117 14.56 8.35 -5.21
CA LEU A 117 13.49 9.22 -4.76
C LEU A 117 14.00 10.62 -4.40
N THR A 118 13.23 11.64 -4.81
CA THR A 118 13.32 12.98 -4.24
C THR A 118 12.26 13.19 -3.15
N LYS A 119 12.38 14.28 -2.39
CA LYS A 119 11.37 14.65 -1.40
C LYS A 119 10.00 14.89 -2.06
N ALA A 120 8.93 14.61 -1.32
CA ALA A 120 7.57 14.85 -1.78
C ALA A 120 7.37 16.30 -2.28
N VAL A 121 6.69 16.46 -3.41
CA VAL A 121 6.43 17.78 -4.02
C VAL A 121 5.25 18.47 -3.36
N TYR A 122 4.16 17.74 -3.12
CA TYR A 122 3.01 18.24 -2.37
C TYR A 122 3.22 18.02 -0.87
N THR A 123 3.04 19.04 -0.03
CA THR A 123 3.37 18.99 1.40
C THR A 123 2.19 19.25 2.34
N ASP A 124 1.02 19.62 1.79
CA ASP A 124 -0.14 20.03 2.60
C ASP A 124 -1.12 18.86 2.88
N GLN A 125 -0.63 17.62 2.86
CA GLN A 125 -1.45 16.46 3.14
C GLN A 125 -1.78 16.34 4.63
N GLU A 126 -3.06 16.19 4.95
CA GLU A 126 -3.53 15.83 6.28
C GLU A 126 -3.55 14.29 6.45
N GLY A 127 -2.38 13.69 6.65
CA GLY A 127 -2.24 12.24 6.85
C GLY A 127 -2.25 11.84 8.31
N PHE A 128 -2.58 10.57 8.61
CA PHE A 128 -2.40 10.02 9.95
C PHE A 128 -0.93 10.00 10.36
N PRO A 129 -0.59 10.32 11.63
CA PRO A 129 0.81 10.44 12.06
C PRO A 129 1.68 9.21 11.74
N ALA A 130 1.14 8.00 11.96
CA ALA A 130 1.86 6.77 11.64
C ALA A 130 2.06 6.55 10.15
N ALA A 131 1.07 6.94 9.32
CA ALA A 131 1.17 6.83 7.87
C ALA A 131 2.20 7.83 7.31
N LEU A 132 2.18 9.09 7.74
CA LEU A 132 3.18 10.10 7.38
C LEU A 132 4.59 9.65 7.79
N ALA A 133 4.76 9.22 9.04
CA ALA A 133 6.07 8.78 9.53
C ALA A 133 6.62 7.59 8.74
N SER A 134 5.78 6.67 8.26
CA SER A 134 6.22 5.49 7.51
C SER A 134 6.90 5.81 6.17
N PHE A 135 6.73 7.04 5.67
CA PHE A 135 7.36 7.56 4.45
C PHE A 135 8.36 8.70 4.71
N ARG A 136 8.68 8.94 5.98
CA ARG A 136 9.70 9.89 6.39
C ARG A 136 11.02 9.15 6.63
N PHE A 137 12.06 9.61 5.95
CA PHE A 137 13.41 9.05 6.03
C PHE A 137 14.38 10.16 6.43
N GLY A 138 15.04 9.99 7.57
CA GLY A 138 15.95 11.02 8.08
C GLY A 138 15.26 12.36 8.37
N GLY A 139 13.99 12.33 8.79
CA GLY A 139 13.20 13.53 9.07
C GLY A 139 12.59 14.22 7.84
N VAL A 140 12.81 13.69 6.63
CA VAL A 140 12.29 14.24 5.37
C VAL A 140 11.24 13.32 4.77
N GLU A 141 10.13 13.86 4.28
CA GLU A 141 9.07 13.11 3.60
C GLU A 141 9.44 12.84 2.14
N TYR A 142 9.52 11.55 1.76
CA TYR A 142 9.83 11.09 0.40
C TYR A 142 8.63 10.51 -0.33
N ALA A 143 7.54 10.27 0.38
CA ALA A 143 6.27 9.91 -0.24
C ALA A 143 5.11 10.40 0.61
N LEU A 144 3.95 10.53 -0.04
CA LEU A 144 2.68 10.87 0.58
C LEU A 144 1.92 9.57 0.85
N PRO A 145 1.46 9.30 2.10
CA PRO A 145 0.61 8.15 2.35
C PRO A 145 -0.71 8.29 1.58
N TRP A 146 -1.08 7.24 0.87
CA TRP A 146 -2.25 7.25 -0.01
C TRP A 146 -3.37 6.33 0.48
N LEU A 147 -3.08 5.04 0.57
CA LEU A 147 -4.00 4.01 1.05
C LEU A 147 -3.32 3.20 2.15
N THR A 148 -4.08 2.72 3.13
CA THR A 148 -3.54 1.94 4.26
C THR A 148 -4.55 0.94 4.79
N ASP A 149 -4.15 0.12 5.76
CA ASP A 149 -5.02 -0.75 6.53
C ASP A 149 -4.61 -0.80 8.00
N VAL A 150 -5.53 -1.19 8.86
CA VAL A 150 -5.30 -1.34 10.29
C VAL A 150 -6.12 -2.51 10.84
N PRO A 151 -5.57 -3.36 11.72
CA PRO A 151 -6.30 -4.51 12.27
C PRO A 151 -7.38 -4.06 13.24
N LEU A 152 -8.55 -4.70 13.14
CA LEU A 152 -9.68 -4.57 14.07
C LEU A 152 -10.15 -5.96 14.49
N LEU A 153 -10.85 -6.05 15.64
CA LEU A 153 -11.64 -7.19 16.01
C LEU A 153 -13.05 -7.03 15.46
N TYR A 154 -13.50 -7.97 14.65
CA TYR A 154 -14.89 -8.10 14.23
C TYR A 154 -15.61 -9.13 15.10
N PHE A 155 -16.85 -8.87 15.45
CA PHE A 155 -17.72 -9.79 16.18
C PHE A 155 -19.09 -9.90 15.50
N ARG A 156 -19.71 -11.06 15.60
CA ARG A 156 -21.06 -11.29 15.07
C ARG A 156 -22.08 -10.70 16.03
N THR A 157 -22.91 -9.78 15.54
CA THR A 157 -23.94 -9.10 16.36
C THR A 157 -25.18 -9.96 16.63
N ASP A 158 -25.35 -11.06 15.90
CA ASP A 158 -26.45 -12.02 16.06
C ASP A 158 -26.15 -13.14 17.08
N THR A 159 -24.87 -13.43 17.35
CA THR A 159 -24.48 -14.58 18.17
C THR A 159 -23.45 -14.26 19.24
N ALA A 160 -22.83 -13.09 19.19
CA ALA A 160 -21.80 -12.67 20.14
C ALA A 160 -22.02 -11.23 20.62
N GLY A 161 -21.58 -10.92 21.83
CA GLY A 161 -21.49 -9.58 22.36
C GLY A 161 -20.13 -8.94 22.14
N VAL A 162 -20.00 -7.67 22.49
CA VAL A 162 -18.73 -6.97 22.58
C VAL A 162 -17.95 -7.53 23.77
N PRO A 163 -16.75 -8.13 23.58
CA PRO A 163 -15.97 -8.66 24.68
C PRO A 163 -15.38 -7.52 25.51
N ALA A 164 -15.40 -7.66 26.83
CA ALA A 164 -14.92 -6.63 27.77
C ALA A 164 -13.40 -6.73 28.02
N SER A 165 -12.77 -7.88 27.75
CA SER A 165 -11.35 -8.15 27.99
C SER A 165 -10.86 -9.30 27.13
N LEU A 166 -9.53 -9.52 27.07
CA LEU A 166 -8.94 -10.71 26.45
C LEU A 166 -9.43 -12.00 27.14
N ALA A 167 -9.58 -12.00 28.45
CA ALA A 167 -10.09 -13.15 29.19
C ALA A 167 -11.52 -13.50 28.80
N ASP A 168 -12.37 -12.50 28.66
CA ASP A 168 -13.75 -12.65 28.20
C ASP A 168 -13.79 -13.17 26.74
N LEU A 169 -13.04 -12.55 25.84
CA LEU A 169 -12.92 -12.95 24.44
C LEU A 169 -12.52 -14.43 24.30
N PHE A 170 -11.51 -14.87 25.04
CA PHE A 170 -11.00 -16.24 24.97
C PHE A 170 -11.77 -17.26 25.85
N SER A 171 -12.72 -16.81 26.66
CA SER A 171 -13.66 -17.71 27.35
C SER A 171 -14.87 -18.08 26.48
N THR A 172 -15.08 -17.36 25.39
CA THR A 172 -16.26 -17.52 24.55
C THR A 172 -16.16 -18.79 23.70
N LYS A 173 -17.22 -19.60 23.71
CA LYS A 173 -17.32 -20.79 22.87
C LYS A 173 -17.29 -20.38 21.39
N GLY A 174 -16.38 -20.97 20.62
CA GLY A 174 -16.19 -20.65 19.20
C GLY A 174 -14.91 -19.85 18.93
N GLY A 175 -14.29 -19.29 19.96
CA GLY A 175 -12.96 -18.69 19.89
C GLY A 175 -12.82 -17.50 18.95
N VAL A 176 -11.58 -17.07 18.81
CA VAL A 176 -11.14 -16.02 17.90
C VAL A 176 -10.43 -16.66 16.72
N SER A 177 -10.70 -16.19 15.52
CA SER A 177 -9.93 -16.60 14.33
C SER A 177 -9.10 -15.44 13.78
N VAL A 178 -7.95 -15.77 13.20
CA VAL A 178 -7.07 -14.83 12.48
C VAL A 178 -6.58 -15.50 11.20
N VAL A 179 -6.39 -14.72 10.14
CA VAL A 179 -5.81 -15.26 8.89
C VAL A 179 -4.35 -15.63 9.09
N ALA A 180 -3.61 -14.80 9.80
CA ALA A 180 -2.23 -15.02 10.22
C ALA A 180 -2.01 -14.42 11.60
N ALA A 181 -1.24 -15.12 12.44
CA ALA A 181 -0.77 -14.56 13.71
C ALA A 181 0.59 -13.90 13.47
N ASP A 182 0.58 -12.74 12.88
CA ASP A 182 1.76 -11.92 12.58
C ASP A 182 1.81 -10.65 13.43
N THR A 183 2.95 -9.99 13.39
CA THR A 183 3.21 -8.78 14.18
C THR A 183 2.22 -7.68 13.87
N ALA A 184 1.88 -7.44 12.60
CA ALA A 184 0.97 -6.38 12.21
C ALA A 184 -0.46 -6.66 12.72
N THR A 185 -0.96 -7.88 12.53
CA THR A 185 -2.32 -8.30 12.93
C THR A 185 -2.51 -8.24 14.45
N LEU A 186 -1.53 -8.68 15.23
CA LEU A 186 -1.63 -8.77 16.69
C LEU A 186 -0.88 -7.65 17.42
N SER A 187 -0.39 -6.64 16.71
CA SER A 187 0.45 -5.57 17.25
C SER A 187 -0.10 -4.93 18.52
N ALA A 188 -1.38 -4.53 18.53
CA ALA A 188 -1.97 -3.86 19.67
C ALA A 188 -2.03 -4.75 20.93
N TRP A 189 -2.26 -6.06 20.78
CA TRP A 189 -2.20 -6.98 21.93
C TRP A 189 -0.78 -7.20 22.40
N TRP A 190 0.14 -7.41 21.46
CA TRP A 190 1.53 -7.66 21.74
C TRP A 190 2.19 -6.47 22.46
N ASN A 191 2.15 -5.27 21.87
CA ASN A 191 2.79 -4.11 22.49
C ASN A 191 2.01 -3.56 23.69
N GLY A 192 0.69 -3.74 23.75
CA GLY A 192 -0.13 -3.43 24.91
C GLY A 192 0.20 -4.29 26.15
N GLN A 193 0.84 -5.44 25.95
CA GLN A 193 1.36 -6.31 27.02
C GLN A 193 2.89 -6.14 27.22
N GLY A 194 3.47 -5.06 26.71
CA GLY A 194 4.88 -4.72 26.89
C GLY A 194 5.82 -5.28 25.82
N GLY A 195 5.29 -5.92 24.77
CA GLY A 195 6.06 -6.42 23.63
C GLY A 195 6.76 -5.30 22.87
N ARG A 196 7.99 -5.56 22.40
CA ARG A 196 8.81 -4.58 21.68
C ARG A 196 9.88 -5.26 20.83
N LEU A 197 10.25 -4.63 19.72
CA LEU A 197 11.34 -5.09 18.85
C LEU A 197 12.68 -4.45 19.22
N MET A 198 12.65 -3.24 19.77
CA MET A 198 13.83 -2.46 20.16
C MET A 198 13.70 -1.98 21.60
N ASN A 199 14.84 -1.87 22.29
CA ASN A 199 14.95 -1.30 23.64
C ASN A 199 16.23 -0.49 23.73
N GLY A 200 16.13 0.83 23.93
CA GLY A 200 17.30 1.70 24.04
C GLY A 200 18.26 1.65 22.85
N GLY A 201 17.73 1.46 21.63
CA GLY A 201 18.53 1.37 20.41
C GLY A 201 19.05 -0.04 20.07
N ASN A 202 18.85 -1.02 20.95
CA ASN A 202 19.25 -2.41 20.73
C ASN A 202 18.05 -3.30 20.36
N PRO A 203 18.23 -4.34 19.53
CA PRO A 203 17.23 -5.35 19.33
C PRO A 203 16.81 -6.00 20.65
N ALA A 204 15.51 -6.29 20.79
CA ALA A 204 14.92 -6.82 22.02
C ALA A 204 13.88 -7.93 21.72
N MET A 205 14.14 -8.76 20.70
CA MET A 205 13.18 -9.77 20.25
C MET A 205 12.95 -10.86 21.29
N ASP A 206 13.98 -11.23 22.07
CA ASP A 206 13.89 -12.23 23.15
C ASP A 206 13.61 -11.62 24.53
N ASP A 207 13.12 -10.38 24.57
CA ASP A 207 12.64 -9.74 25.80
C ASP A 207 11.58 -10.64 26.49
N PRO A 208 11.61 -10.77 27.81
CA PRO A 208 10.66 -11.62 28.54
C PRO A 208 9.19 -11.35 28.22
N SER A 209 8.79 -10.11 27.92
CA SER A 209 7.43 -9.79 27.52
C SER A 209 7.07 -10.38 26.15
N ASN A 210 8.01 -10.40 25.18
CA ASN A 210 7.79 -11.05 23.88
C ASN A 210 7.66 -12.56 24.04
N VAL A 211 8.49 -13.17 24.87
CA VAL A 211 8.43 -14.61 25.15
C VAL A 211 7.10 -14.96 25.83
N ALA A 212 6.68 -14.21 26.84
CA ALA A 212 5.42 -14.42 27.54
C ALA A 212 4.21 -14.28 26.60
N PHE A 213 4.22 -13.27 25.72
CA PHE A 213 3.16 -13.11 24.73
C PHE A 213 3.07 -14.29 23.75
N LEU A 214 4.21 -14.76 23.23
CA LEU A 214 4.23 -15.89 22.30
C LEU A 214 3.83 -17.20 22.99
N GLN A 215 4.19 -17.41 24.27
CA GLN A 215 3.72 -18.54 25.09
C GLN A 215 2.20 -18.49 25.28
N GLN A 216 1.64 -17.30 25.49
CA GLN A 216 0.20 -17.10 25.60
C GLN A 216 -0.52 -17.42 24.28
N LEU A 217 -0.01 -16.94 23.13
CA LEU A 217 -0.56 -17.27 21.81
C LEU A 217 -0.56 -18.79 21.58
N LEU A 218 0.55 -19.46 21.91
CA LEU A 218 0.66 -20.91 21.78
C LEU A 218 -0.34 -21.63 22.67
N THR A 219 -0.55 -21.16 23.91
CA THR A 219 -1.56 -21.69 24.83
C THR A 219 -2.96 -21.55 24.24
N TRP A 220 -3.34 -20.39 23.74
CA TRP A 220 -4.64 -20.15 23.13
C TRP A 220 -4.86 -21.01 21.87
N LYS A 221 -3.82 -21.14 21.03
CA LYS A 221 -3.87 -22.02 19.86
C LYS A 221 -4.08 -23.49 20.26
N ASN A 222 -3.30 -24.00 21.23
CA ASN A 222 -3.36 -25.40 21.66
C ASN A 222 -4.67 -25.77 22.39
N SER A 223 -5.31 -24.80 23.03
CA SER A 223 -6.65 -24.96 23.63
C SER A 223 -7.80 -24.70 22.65
N ASN A 224 -7.50 -24.49 21.36
CA ASN A 224 -8.48 -24.22 20.30
C ASN A 224 -9.37 -22.97 20.52
N VAL A 225 -8.92 -22.03 21.35
CA VAL A 225 -9.61 -20.74 21.50
C VAL A 225 -9.07 -19.66 20.55
N LEU A 226 -7.83 -19.82 20.05
CA LEU A 226 -7.29 -19.05 18.93
C LEU A 226 -7.10 -19.98 17.72
N ARG A 227 -7.78 -19.69 16.64
CA ARG A 227 -7.65 -20.40 15.35
C ARG A 227 -6.86 -19.55 14.38
N ILE A 228 -5.75 -20.07 13.89
CA ILE A 228 -4.95 -19.45 12.84
C ILE A 228 -5.25 -20.21 11.55
N ASP A 229 -5.98 -19.59 10.64
CA ASP A 229 -6.53 -20.26 9.46
C ASP A 229 -6.65 -19.23 8.30
N PRO A 230 -6.05 -19.51 7.14
CA PRO A 230 -6.21 -18.64 5.96
C PRO A 230 -7.67 -18.38 5.56
N THR A 231 -8.60 -19.26 5.97
CA THR A 231 -10.04 -19.12 5.71
C THR A 231 -10.80 -18.46 6.86
N ALA A 232 -10.12 -17.87 7.85
CA ALA A 232 -10.72 -17.29 9.05
C ALA A 232 -11.89 -16.34 8.77
N LEU A 233 -11.76 -15.48 7.77
CA LEU A 233 -12.81 -14.53 7.40
C LEU A 233 -14.04 -15.25 6.81
N THR A 234 -13.83 -16.28 6.00
CA THR A 234 -14.92 -17.12 5.46
C THR A 234 -15.62 -17.90 6.57
N ALA A 235 -14.86 -18.45 7.51
CA ALA A 235 -15.41 -19.14 8.68
C ALA A 235 -16.26 -18.19 9.55
N PHE A 236 -15.82 -16.96 9.75
CA PHE A 236 -16.59 -15.92 10.45
C PHE A 236 -17.87 -15.56 9.69
N ALA A 237 -17.77 -15.32 8.39
CA ALA A 237 -18.93 -15.01 7.55
C ALA A 237 -19.97 -16.14 7.56
N GLY A 238 -19.53 -17.39 7.55
CA GLY A 238 -20.37 -18.59 7.67
C GLY A 238 -20.89 -18.90 9.09
N GLY A 239 -20.55 -18.10 10.11
CA GLY A 239 -20.99 -18.31 11.50
C GLY A 239 -20.28 -19.42 12.23
N GLN A 240 -19.16 -19.94 11.72
CA GLN A 240 -18.36 -20.98 12.35
C GLN A 240 -17.50 -20.44 13.51
N THR A 241 -17.16 -19.14 13.47
CA THR A 241 -16.49 -18.42 14.54
C THR A 241 -17.25 -17.14 14.85
N GLN A 242 -17.22 -16.72 16.11
CA GLN A 242 -17.93 -15.53 16.58
C GLN A 242 -17.10 -14.25 16.46
N TYR A 243 -15.78 -14.40 16.46
CA TYR A 243 -14.82 -13.30 16.39
C TYR A 243 -13.77 -13.58 15.32
N VAL A 244 -13.36 -12.52 14.63
CA VAL A 244 -12.22 -12.56 13.69
C VAL A 244 -11.41 -11.28 13.80
N ILE A 245 -10.08 -11.42 13.82
CA ILE A 245 -9.17 -10.30 13.68
C ILE A 245 -8.79 -10.21 12.20
N ALA A 246 -9.07 -9.05 11.61
CA ALA A 246 -8.76 -8.79 10.21
C ALA A 246 -8.54 -7.28 10.00
N GLY A 247 -7.96 -6.92 8.87
CA GLY A 247 -7.84 -5.51 8.48
C GLY A 247 -9.20 -4.83 8.37
N ALA A 248 -9.28 -3.55 8.69
CA ALA A 248 -10.48 -2.74 8.56
C ALA A 248 -10.99 -2.71 7.11
N SER A 249 -10.10 -2.89 6.15
CA SER A 249 -10.37 -3.08 4.73
C SER A 249 -11.34 -4.24 4.42
N GLN A 250 -11.46 -5.24 5.30
CA GLN A 250 -12.32 -6.41 5.10
C GLN A 250 -13.81 -6.16 5.38
N ALA A 251 -14.15 -5.04 6.01
CA ALA A 251 -15.53 -4.69 6.34
C ALA A 251 -16.48 -4.67 5.12
N SER A 252 -15.97 -4.22 3.98
CA SER A 252 -16.75 -4.19 2.73
C SER A 252 -17.17 -5.59 2.27
N LEU A 253 -16.29 -6.58 2.42
CA LEU A 253 -16.58 -7.98 2.09
C LEU A 253 -17.65 -8.56 3.01
N LEU A 254 -17.54 -8.32 4.32
CA LEU A 254 -18.54 -8.77 5.30
C LEU A 254 -19.91 -8.16 5.01
N THR A 255 -19.95 -6.88 4.66
CA THR A 255 -21.19 -6.18 4.27
C THR A 255 -21.79 -6.75 2.99
N GLN A 256 -20.99 -7.00 1.95
CA GLN A 256 -21.45 -7.59 0.70
C GLN A 256 -22.02 -9.00 0.89
N GLN A 257 -21.50 -9.76 1.85
CA GLN A 257 -21.99 -11.09 2.20
C GLN A 257 -23.17 -11.09 3.18
N ASN A 258 -23.70 -9.90 3.53
CA ASN A 258 -24.78 -9.70 4.48
C ASN A 258 -24.49 -10.32 5.87
N VAL A 259 -23.23 -10.35 6.29
CA VAL A 259 -22.85 -10.82 7.63
C VAL A 259 -23.30 -9.79 8.67
N PRO A 260 -24.00 -10.17 9.75
CA PRO A 260 -24.31 -9.28 10.84
C PRO A 260 -23.04 -9.09 11.71
N TRP A 261 -22.32 -7.99 11.51
CA TRP A 261 -21.06 -7.72 12.18
C TRP A 261 -21.02 -6.37 12.90
N GLY A 262 -20.22 -6.31 13.97
CA GLY A 262 -19.71 -5.10 14.58
C GLY A 262 -18.18 -5.15 14.63
N SER A 263 -17.55 -4.04 14.97
CA SER A 263 -16.09 -3.98 15.15
C SER A 263 -15.69 -3.17 16.36
N MET A 264 -14.50 -3.48 16.89
CA MET A 264 -13.86 -2.73 17.96
C MET A 264 -12.35 -2.72 17.78
N GLN A 265 -11.67 -1.85 18.52
CA GLN A 265 -10.22 -1.82 18.51
C GLN A 265 -9.64 -2.94 19.36
N LEU A 266 -8.56 -3.57 18.88
CA LEU A 266 -7.81 -4.57 19.65
C LEU A 266 -7.24 -3.98 20.95
N ALA A 267 -6.86 -2.69 20.93
CA ALA A 267 -6.31 -1.97 22.07
C ALA A 267 -7.27 -1.92 23.28
N ASP A 268 -8.59 -1.87 23.05
CA ASP A 268 -9.58 -1.80 24.12
C ASP A 268 -9.56 -3.03 25.02
N LEU A 269 -9.14 -4.19 24.46
CA LEU A 269 -9.02 -5.45 25.22
C LEU A 269 -7.75 -5.54 26.09
N VAL A 270 -6.82 -4.61 25.94
CA VAL A 270 -5.56 -4.50 26.70
C VAL A 270 -5.49 -3.14 27.42
N SER A 271 -6.58 -2.72 28.01
CA SER A 271 -6.71 -1.46 28.78
C SER A 271 -6.36 -0.20 27.98
N GLY A 272 -6.56 -0.22 26.65
CA GLY A 272 -6.29 0.90 25.75
C GLY A 272 -4.81 1.25 25.56
N GLN A 273 -3.87 0.46 26.10
CA GLN A 273 -2.44 0.73 26.01
C GLN A 273 -1.82 0.27 24.68
N GLY A 274 -2.47 -0.65 23.99
CA GLY A 274 -1.98 -1.19 22.72
C GLY A 274 -2.06 -0.19 21.57
N LYS A 275 -1.06 -0.24 20.67
CA LYS A 275 -1.02 0.57 19.46
C LYS A 275 -0.98 -0.34 18.24
N PRO A 276 -1.97 -0.27 17.32
CA PRO A 276 -1.90 -1.07 16.11
C PRO A 276 -0.73 -0.63 15.23
N LEU A 277 -0.07 -1.57 14.57
CA LEU A 277 0.77 -1.27 13.41
C LEU A 277 -0.12 -1.09 12.19
N LEU A 278 0.29 -0.18 11.30
CA LEU A 278 -0.32 -0.11 9.99
C LEU A 278 -0.02 -1.40 9.22
N GLY A 279 -1.04 -1.94 8.60
CA GLY A 279 -0.93 -3.04 7.65
C GLY A 279 -0.30 -2.58 6.33
N MET A 280 -0.81 -3.11 5.21
CA MET A 280 -0.38 -2.66 3.90
C MET A 280 -0.60 -1.15 3.76
N THR A 281 0.44 -0.43 3.40
CA THR A 281 0.39 1.02 3.19
C THR A 281 1.02 1.36 1.84
N LEU A 282 0.26 2.05 0.99
CA LEU A 282 0.69 2.56 -0.30
C LEU A 282 0.99 4.04 -0.18
N GLY A 283 2.01 4.48 -0.90
CA GLY A 283 2.40 5.88 -0.98
C GLY A 283 2.56 6.35 -2.41
N ILE A 284 2.55 7.67 -2.56
CA ILE A 284 2.82 8.41 -3.79
C ILE A 284 4.22 9.01 -3.62
N ALA A 285 5.19 8.56 -4.40
CA ALA A 285 6.57 9.01 -4.32
C ALA A 285 7.03 9.62 -5.66
N ASN A 286 8.03 10.47 -5.62
CA ASN A 286 8.56 11.17 -6.79
C ASN A 286 9.95 10.68 -7.15
N SER A 287 10.20 10.52 -8.46
CA SER A 287 11.51 10.17 -8.99
C SER A 287 12.50 11.33 -8.84
N GLU A 288 13.72 11.03 -8.39
CA GLU A 288 14.79 12.01 -8.27
C GLU A 288 15.18 12.59 -9.64
N ILE A 289 15.26 11.77 -10.67
CA ILE A 289 15.74 12.20 -11.99
C ILE A 289 14.68 12.89 -12.85
N LYS A 290 13.38 12.63 -12.61
CA LYS A 290 12.27 13.17 -13.41
C LYS A 290 11.58 14.36 -12.78
N THR A 291 11.76 14.60 -11.48
CA THR A 291 11.14 15.72 -10.75
C THR A 291 11.95 17.00 -10.93
N THR A 292 11.97 17.51 -12.16
CA THR A 292 12.60 18.79 -12.47
C THR A 292 11.74 19.97 -12.00
N GLU A 293 12.32 21.16 -11.84
CA GLU A 293 11.58 22.37 -11.46
C GLU A 293 10.41 22.68 -12.40
N GLY A 294 10.58 22.39 -13.71
CA GLY A 294 9.52 22.57 -14.70
C GLY A 294 8.38 21.56 -14.58
N MET A 295 8.65 20.36 -14.03
CA MET A 295 7.65 19.31 -13.85
C MET A 295 6.89 19.40 -12.51
N LYS A 296 7.46 20.04 -11.49
CA LYS A 296 6.85 20.12 -10.16
C LYS A 296 5.39 20.61 -10.16
N PRO A 297 4.99 21.66 -10.92
CA PRO A 297 3.58 22.07 -10.94
C PRO A 297 2.64 20.98 -11.46
N ALA A 298 3.04 20.24 -12.50
CA ALA A 298 2.23 19.15 -13.06
C ALA A 298 2.16 17.96 -12.09
N ILE A 299 3.28 17.58 -11.48
CA ILE A 299 3.34 16.53 -10.44
C ILE A 299 2.42 16.91 -9.28
N GLN A 300 2.49 18.13 -8.78
CA GLN A 300 1.65 18.59 -7.66
C GLN A 300 0.14 18.54 -7.97
N ILE A 301 -0.26 18.85 -9.20
CA ILE A 301 -1.66 18.70 -9.65
C ILE A 301 -2.09 17.23 -9.53
N VAL A 302 -1.27 16.31 -10.05
CA VAL A 302 -1.56 14.86 -10.02
C VAL A 302 -1.60 14.33 -8.59
N GLU A 303 -0.61 14.64 -7.77
CA GLU A 303 -0.56 14.23 -6.36
C GLU A 303 -1.79 14.71 -5.58
N LYS A 304 -2.10 16.01 -5.68
CA LYS A 304 -3.25 16.60 -5.02
C LYS A 304 -4.57 15.95 -5.47
N ALA A 305 -4.71 15.68 -6.77
CA ALA A 305 -5.90 15.03 -7.30
C ALA A 305 -6.04 13.57 -6.82
N LEU A 306 -4.95 12.81 -6.75
CA LEU A 306 -4.94 11.44 -6.24
C LEU A 306 -5.30 11.33 -4.75
N LEU A 307 -5.08 12.40 -3.97
CA LEU A 307 -5.37 12.49 -2.53
C LEU A 307 -6.76 13.07 -2.22
N THR A 308 -7.61 13.26 -3.23
CA THR A 308 -8.98 13.72 -2.98
C THR A 308 -9.85 12.59 -2.41
N PRO A 309 -10.84 12.91 -1.54
CA PRO A 309 -11.76 11.91 -1.01
C PRO A 309 -12.51 11.13 -2.09
N GLU A 310 -12.77 11.73 -3.25
CA GLU A 310 -13.42 11.10 -4.40
C GLU A 310 -12.56 9.98 -5.00
N VAL A 311 -11.27 10.24 -5.22
CA VAL A 311 -10.33 9.27 -5.79
C VAL A 311 -10.06 8.16 -4.77
N GLU A 312 -9.74 8.52 -3.53
CA GLU A 312 -9.50 7.54 -2.46
C GLU A 312 -10.75 6.67 -2.19
N GLY A 313 -11.94 7.27 -2.20
CA GLY A 313 -13.20 6.55 -2.05
C GLY A 313 -13.52 5.60 -3.20
N ALA A 314 -13.13 5.95 -4.44
CA ALA A 314 -13.28 5.06 -5.60
C ALA A 314 -12.35 3.84 -5.48
N LEU A 315 -11.10 4.05 -5.06
CA LEU A 315 -10.12 2.99 -4.84
C LEU A 315 -10.49 2.08 -3.66
N LEU A 316 -10.99 2.65 -2.57
CA LEU A 316 -11.53 1.89 -1.44
C LEU A 316 -12.64 0.93 -1.88
N LYS A 317 -13.58 1.39 -2.71
CA LYS A 317 -14.67 0.54 -3.23
C LYS A 317 -14.15 -0.58 -4.13
N ALA A 318 -13.08 -0.34 -4.87
CA ALA A 318 -12.49 -1.31 -5.78
C ALA A 318 -11.53 -2.30 -5.08
N GLY A 319 -10.69 -1.80 -4.17
CA GLY A 319 -9.56 -2.54 -3.64
C GLY A 319 -9.59 -2.83 -2.15
N ARG A 320 -10.50 -2.22 -1.41
CA ARG A 320 -10.71 -2.40 0.03
C ARG A 320 -9.70 -1.73 0.96
N LEU A 321 -8.57 -1.18 0.49
CA LEU A 321 -7.69 -0.40 1.36
C LEU A 321 -8.35 0.92 1.75
N LEU A 322 -8.08 1.35 2.98
CA LEU A 322 -8.63 2.58 3.54
C LEU A 322 -7.84 3.80 3.06
N PRO A 323 -8.46 4.95 2.87
CA PRO A 323 -7.77 6.21 2.70
C PRO A 323 -6.80 6.50 3.85
N ALA A 324 -5.57 6.90 3.53
CA ALA A 324 -4.60 7.34 4.52
C ALA A 324 -4.72 8.84 4.84
N ASN A 325 -5.58 9.57 4.14
CA ASN A 325 -5.86 10.97 4.32
C ASN A 325 -7.00 11.19 5.34
N MET A 326 -6.76 11.96 6.38
CA MET A 326 -7.76 12.29 7.41
C MET A 326 -8.96 13.06 6.83
N GLY A 327 -8.79 13.76 5.71
CA GLY A 327 -9.87 14.47 5.02
C GLY A 327 -11.02 13.55 4.60
N TYR A 328 -10.73 12.32 4.19
CA TYR A 328 -11.76 11.33 3.86
C TYR A 328 -12.71 11.05 5.03
N TYR A 329 -12.17 10.94 6.25
CA TYR A 329 -12.93 10.59 7.46
C TYR A 329 -13.86 11.71 7.95
N ARG A 330 -13.81 12.90 7.33
CA ARG A 330 -14.78 13.98 7.56
C ARG A 330 -15.99 13.88 6.62
N THR A 331 -15.97 13.00 5.62
CA THR A 331 -17.10 12.81 4.71
C THR A 331 -18.25 12.10 5.40
N THR A 332 -19.49 12.27 4.89
CA THR A 332 -20.67 11.61 5.41
C THR A 332 -20.59 10.08 5.28
N GLU A 333 -19.92 9.58 4.24
CA GLU A 333 -19.72 8.14 4.03
C GLU A 333 -18.88 7.53 5.17
N ALA A 334 -17.84 8.24 5.61
CA ALA A 334 -16.91 7.77 6.64
C ALA A 334 -17.45 7.90 8.08
N GLN A 335 -18.69 8.36 8.29
CA GLN A 335 -19.32 8.40 9.61
C GLN A 335 -20.05 7.09 9.98
N LYS A 336 -19.97 6.05 9.14
CA LYS A 336 -20.73 4.80 9.28
C LYS A 336 -19.85 3.56 9.14
N GLY A 337 -20.40 2.42 9.54
CA GLY A 337 -19.74 1.13 9.35
C GLY A 337 -18.43 1.03 10.14
N VAL A 338 -17.37 0.60 9.47
CA VAL A 338 -16.04 0.38 10.06
C VAL A 338 -15.26 1.69 10.29
N PHE A 339 -15.58 2.75 9.56
CA PHE A 339 -14.76 3.96 9.50
C PHE A 339 -14.52 4.67 10.82
N PRO A 340 -15.51 4.82 11.74
CA PRO A 340 -15.24 5.42 13.05
C PRO A 340 -14.16 4.65 13.83
N GLN A 341 -14.24 3.33 13.86
CA GLN A 341 -13.26 2.47 14.53
C GLN A 341 -11.89 2.51 13.83
N ALA A 342 -11.90 2.49 12.50
CA ALA A 342 -10.68 2.57 11.69
C ALA A 342 -9.99 3.93 11.87
N ASN A 343 -10.72 5.05 11.84
CA ASN A 343 -10.19 6.39 12.07
C ASN A 343 -9.50 6.50 13.44
N GLU A 344 -10.13 5.98 14.47
CA GLU A 344 -9.58 5.99 15.82
C GLU A 344 -8.31 5.10 15.90
N ALA A 345 -8.35 3.89 15.34
CA ALA A 345 -7.19 2.98 15.29
C ALA A 345 -6.02 3.57 14.52
N LEU A 346 -6.28 4.18 13.34
CA LEU A 346 -5.26 4.86 12.54
C LEU A 346 -4.65 6.05 13.27
N SER A 347 -5.46 6.81 14.01
CA SER A 347 -5.01 7.97 14.80
C SER A 347 -4.09 7.57 15.96
N LYS A 348 -4.29 6.37 16.51
CA LYS A 348 -3.51 5.80 17.64
C LYS A 348 -2.40 4.86 17.19
N ALA A 349 -2.25 4.61 15.89
CA ALA A 349 -1.29 3.65 15.37
C ALA A 349 0.15 3.96 15.78
N LEU A 350 0.96 2.91 15.91
CA LEU A 350 2.36 3.02 16.30
C LEU A 350 3.14 3.80 15.23
N VAL A 351 3.75 4.89 15.67
CA VAL A 351 4.53 5.78 14.78
C VAL A 351 5.92 5.21 14.63
N LEU A 352 6.26 4.76 13.42
CA LEU A 352 7.58 4.30 13.03
C LEU A 352 8.03 5.08 11.78
N GLU A 353 9.19 5.71 11.85
CA GLU A 353 9.81 6.36 10.69
C GLU A 353 10.12 5.34 9.59
N GLY A 354 10.15 5.75 8.33
CA GLY A 354 10.36 4.86 7.19
C GLY A 354 11.69 4.09 7.22
N ASN A 355 12.71 4.65 7.88
CA ASN A 355 14.01 4.02 8.12
C ASN A 355 14.15 3.40 9.52
N ALA A 356 13.09 3.32 10.31
CA ALA A 356 13.11 2.69 11.63
C ALA A 356 13.61 1.24 11.53
N PRO A 357 14.50 0.83 12.43
CA PRO A 357 15.07 -0.52 12.39
C PRO A 357 14.00 -1.61 12.58
N GLU A 358 12.91 -1.31 13.26
CA GLU A 358 11.79 -2.21 13.51
C GLU A 358 11.23 -2.81 12.20
N TRP A 359 11.21 -2.06 11.10
CA TRP A 359 10.75 -2.57 9.80
C TRP A 359 11.56 -3.75 9.27
N LYS A 360 12.84 -3.86 9.66
CA LYS A 360 13.71 -5.00 9.33
C LYS A 360 13.55 -6.15 10.31
N LEU A 361 13.04 -5.89 11.51
CA LEU A 361 12.88 -6.87 12.57
C LEU A 361 11.50 -7.54 12.55
N ILE A 362 10.46 -6.87 12.05
CA ILE A 362 9.10 -7.43 11.92
C ILE A 362 9.10 -8.79 11.20
N PRO A 363 9.72 -8.96 10.01
CA PRO A 363 9.75 -10.27 9.34
C PRO A 363 10.47 -11.36 10.14
N LEU A 364 11.46 -10.99 10.96
CA LEU A 364 12.14 -11.93 11.85
C LEU A 364 11.23 -12.37 12.99
N GLN A 365 10.46 -11.43 13.56
CA GLN A 365 9.48 -11.76 14.59
C GLN A 365 8.36 -12.65 14.04
N ASP A 366 7.83 -12.34 12.86
CA ASP A 366 6.81 -13.17 12.21
C ASP A 366 7.32 -14.59 11.95
N THR A 367 8.58 -14.71 11.52
CA THR A 367 9.25 -16.01 11.35
C THR A 367 9.38 -16.76 12.69
N ALA A 368 9.80 -16.07 13.75
CA ALA A 368 9.93 -16.67 15.08
C ALA A 368 8.57 -17.10 15.64
N TRP A 369 7.53 -16.27 15.48
CA TRP A 369 6.17 -16.64 15.90
C TRP A 369 5.66 -17.85 15.13
N ASN A 370 5.82 -17.86 13.81
CA ASN A 370 5.41 -19.00 12.99
C ASN A 370 6.12 -20.29 13.41
N ASN A 371 7.44 -20.27 13.65
CA ASN A 371 8.19 -21.44 14.10
C ASN A 371 7.68 -21.98 15.44
N ALA A 372 7.39 -21.11 16.40
CA ALA A 372 6.83 -21.53 17.68
C ALA A 372 5.39 -22.06 17.54
N LEU A 373 4.54 -21.37 16.79
CA LEU A 373 3.14 -21.76 16.60
C LEU A 373 2.98 -23.03 15.77
N THR A 374 3.94 -23.39 14.92
CA THR A 374 3.95 -24.66 14.17
C THR A 374 4.66 -25.80 14.90
N GLY A 375 5.26 -25.53 16.07
CA GLY A 375 5.96 -26.52 16.87
C GLY A 375 7.40 -26.82 16.42
N ASN A 376 7.96 -26.02 15.53
CA ASN A 376 9.34 -26.17 15.04
C ASN A 376 10.39 -25.71 16.07
N ALA A 377 10.00 -24.87 17.05
CA ALA A 377 10.84 -24.39 18.13
C ALA A 377 9.99 -24.04 19.36
N THR A 378 10.62 -23.96 20.53
CA THR A 378 9.95 -23.33 21.68
C THR A 378 9.84 -21.82 21.47
N PRO A 379 8.88 -21.13 22.12
CA PRO A 379 8.81 -19.66 22.06
C PRO A 379 10.13 -18.96 22.39
N GLN A 380 10.84 -19.43 23.43
CA GLN A 380 12.15 -18.89 23.81
C GLN A 380 13.21 -19.09 22.72
N ASP A 381 13.35 -20.32 22.19
CA ASP A 381 14.39 -20.63 21.19
C ASP A 381 14.13 -19.87 19.88
N ALA A 382 12.86 -19.79 19.46
CA ALA A 382 12.47 -19.06 18.25
C ALA A 382 12.83 -17.58 18.33
N LEU A 383 12.51 -16.92 19.45
CA LEU A 383 12.80 -15.49 19.66
C LEU A 383 14.30 -15.24 19.89
N THR A 384 15.01 -16.12 20.58
CA THR A 384 16.48 -16.04 20.76
C THR A 384 17.20 -16.19 19.41
N SER A 385 16.74 -17.08 18.53
CA SER A 385 17.25 -17.20 17.16
C SER A 385 17.02 -15.91 16.37
N GLY A 386 15.81 -15.34 16.48
CA GLY A 386 15.46 -14.05 15.86
C GLY A 386 16.32 -12.90 16.39
N GLN A 387 16.56 -12.85 17.70
CA GLN A 387 17.44 -11.87 18.36
C GLN A 387 18.87 -11.92 17.79
N GLY A 388 19.41 -13.13 17.62
CA GLY A 388 20.75 -13.31 17.04
C GLY A 388 20.86 -12.76 15.61
N GLN A 389 19.79 -12.91 14.80
CA GLN A 389 19.73 -12.34 13.46
C GLN A 389 19.54 -10.82 13.50
N ALA A 390 18.67 -10.32 14.38
CA ALA A 390 18.40 -8.90 14.57
C ALA A 390 19.67 -8.12 14.91
N VAL A 391 20.48 -8.65 15.84
CA VAL A 391 21.78 -8.03 16.21
C VAL A 391 22.68 -7.90 14.98
N LYS A 392 22.80 -8.92 14.14
CA LYS A 392 23.63 -8.87 12.92
C LYS A 392 23.14 -7.80 11.93
N ILE A 393 21.81 -7.71 11.72
CA ILE A 393 21.21 -6.74 10.79
C ILE A 393 21.44 -5.30 11.28
N ILE A 394 21.30 -5.05 12.58
CA ILE A 394 21.47 -3.71 13.15
C ILE A 394 22.95 -3.32 13.21
N SER A 395 23.86 -4.25 13.57
CA SER A 395 25.31 -4.00 13.64
C SER A 395 25.92 -3.72 12.26
N ALA A 396 25.45 -4.38 11.20
CA ALA A 396 25.95 -4.16 9.85
C ALA A 396 25.72 -2.72 9.33
N LYS A 397 24.69 -2.02 9.86
CA LYS A 397 24.39 -0.62 9.51
C LYS A 397 25.33 0.40 10.18
N GLY A 398 26.04 0.02 11.22
CA GLY A 398 27.03 0.90 11.90
C GLY A 398 28.40 0.93 11.23
N GLN A 399 28.60 0.15 10.17
CA GLN A 399 29.88 0.02 9.46
C GLN A 399 29.84 0.57 8.02
N SER A 400 28.71 1.07 7.56
CA SER A 400 28.51 1.75 6.28
C SER A 400 28.17 3.24 6.52
#